data_065e6a4a5406d629c5b5bbae9ccc7b53
#
_entry.id   065e6a4a5406d629c5b5bbae9ccc7b53
#
_cell.length_a   1.000
_cell.length_b   1.000
_cell.length_c   1.000
_cell.angle_alpha   90.00
_cell.angle_beta   90.00
_cell.angle_gamma   90.00
#
_symmetry.space_group_name_H-M   'P 1'
#
loop_
_entity.id
_entity.type
_entity.pdbx_description
1 polymer ?
#
loop_
_entity_poly.entity_id
_entity_poly.type
_entity_poly.pdbx_seq_one_letter_code
_entity_poly.pdbx_strand_id
1 'polypeptide(L)'
;ETKAEETKAEESKAEEASKEETAEKAPEDYTGSVVVYSPHDADPLNAGVNLFMEKYPNVTVQAEFTGSSAGIESVLAGQCDVGDSSRALKDDEKAKGAVENIVAIDGIAVVVDPSNAVDGLSKDDLTGIYDGSITNWKDVGGSDMPIVVVGREAGSGTRGAFEELLGLEDACKYANELDSTGAVMAKVASTPGSIGYVSLDVVDDTVKAVKLDDVEPTEENIKAGSYFLSRPFVMATKGEISEQNEL
;
A
#
# COMPACT_ATOMS: atom_id res chain seq x y z
N GLU A 1 -57.42 -26.72 -20.73
CA GLU A 1 -56.28 -26.58 -21.67
C GLU A 1 -55.84 -25.11 -21.87
N THR A 2 -56.73 -24.11 -21.62
CA THR A 2 -56.46 -22.68 -21.89
C THR A 2 -55.68 -21.94 -20.77
N LYS A 3 -55.54 -22.54 -19.61
CA LYS A 3 -54.90 -21.89 -18.44
C LYS A 3 -53.42 -22.29 -18.23
N ALA A 4 -52.97 -23.33 -18.93
CA ALA A 4 -51.59 -23.83 -18.86
C ALA A 4 -50.67 -23.22 -19.93
N GLU A 5 -51.22 -22.64 -21.00
CA GLU A 5 -50.45 -21.98 -22.06
C GLU A 5 -50.12 -20.51 -21.73
N GLU A 6 -51.02 -19.81 -20.99
CA GLU A 6 -50.73 -18.43 -20.57
C GLU A 6 -49.61 -18.35 -19.52
N THR A 7 -49.49 -19.31 -18.59
CA THR A 7 -48.44 -19.35 -17.57
C THR A 7 -47.05 -19.62 -18.15
N LYS A 8 -46.99 -20.37 -19.28
CA LYS A 8 -45.73 -20.67 -19.97
C LYS A 8 -45.20 -19.51 -20.82
N ALA A 9 -46.11 -18.65 -21.28
CA ALA A 9 -45.77 -17.45 -22.06
C ALA A 9 -45.31 -16.30 -21.19
N GLU A 10 -45.78 -16.21 -19.94
CA GLU A 10 -45.30 -15.21 -18.96
C GLU A 10 -43.96 -15.60 -18.31
N GLU A 11 -43.70 -16.89 -18.02
CA GLU A 11 -42.41 -17.35 -17.58
C GLU A 11 -41.31 -17.21 -18.66
N SER A 12 -41.63 -17.43 -19.91
CA SER A 12 -40.69 -17.22 -21.04
C SER A 12 -40.36 -15.74 -21.29
N LYS A 13 -41.29 -14.82 -21.01
CA LYS A 13 -41.01 -13.37 -21.09
C LYS A 13 -40.27 -12.80 -19.87
N ALA A 14 -40.42 -13.45 -18.71
CA ALA A 14 -39.67 -13.06 -17.50
C ALA A 14 -38.21 -13.56 -17.55
N GLU A 15 -37.95 -14.69 -18.25
CA GLU A 15 -36.58 -15.21 -18.46
C GLU A 15 -35.80 -14.47 -19.54
N GLU A 16 -36.51 -13.88 -20.56
CA GLU A 16 -35.86 -13.04 -21.56
C GLU A 16 -35.58 -11.61 -21.08
N ALA A 17 -36.31 -11.11 -20.07
CA ALA A 17 -36.08 -9.78 -19.51
C ALA A 17 -34.95 -9.73 -18.46
N SER A 18 -34.39 -10.87 -18.04
CA SER A 18 -33.26 -10.94 -17.08
C SER A 18 -31.90 -11.23 -17.73
N LYS A 19 -31.81 -11.19 -19.05
CA LYS A 19 -30.57 -11.21 -19.84
C LYS A 19 -30.43 -9.93 -20.66
N GLU A 20 -30.53 -8.79 -20.05
CA GLU A 20 -29.74 -7.66 -20.50
C GLU A 20 -28.30 -7.96 -20.06
N GLU A 21 -27.60 -8.68 -20.91
CA GLU A 21 -26.14 -8.74 -20.95
C GLU A 21 -25.70 -7.28 -21.07
N THR A 22 -25.19 -6.69 -20.00
CA THR A 22 -24.52 -5.39 -20.05
C THR A 22 -23.40 -5.56 -21.05
N ALA A 23 -23.62 -5.12 -22.29
CA ALA A 23 -22.59 -5.11 -23.31
C ALA A 23 -21.46 -4.23 -22.74
N GLU A 24 -20.32 -4.85 -22.46
CA GLU A 24 -19.11 -4.17 -22.01
C GLU A 24 -18.79 -3.08 -23.05
N LYS A 25 -18.76 -1.81 -22.62
CA LYS A 25 -18.46 -0.68 -23.50
C LYS A 25 -17.08 -0.87 -24.12
N ALA A 26 -16.91 -0.51 -25.38
CA ALA A 26 -15.58 -0.49 -25.97
C ALA A 26 -14.72 0.59 -25.30
N PRO A 27 -13.39 0.38 -25.17
CA PRO A 27 -12.50 1.35 -24.50
C PRO A 27 -12.63 2.79 -25.01
N GLU A 28 -12.91 2.98 -26.30
CA GLU A 28 -13.14 4.30 -26.93
C GLU A 28 -14.45 4.98 -26.53
N ASP A 29 -15.40 4.27 -25.95
CA ASP A 29 -16.69 4.80 -25.50
C ASP A 29 -16.60 5.45 -24.11
N TYR A 30 -15.51 5.20 -23.39
CA TYR A 30 -15.25 5.83 -22.09
C TYR A 30 -14.61 7.19 -22.31
N THR A 31 -15.15 8.22 -21.65
CA THR A 31 -14.68 9.61 -21.76
C THR A 31 -14.68 10.28 -20.41
N GLY A 32 -13.72 11.15 -20.15
CA GLY A 32 -13.68 11.93 -18.92
C GLY A 32 -12.27 12.21 -18.42
N SER A 33 -12.16 12.57 -17.16
CA SER A 33 -10.89 12.76 -16.47
C SER A 33 -10.93 12.12 -15.10
N VAL A 34 -9.79 11.54 -14.70
CA VAL A 34 -9.56 10.96 -13.38
C VAL A 34 -8.36 11.66 -12.76
N VAL A 35 -8.49 12.09 -11.52
CA VAL A 35 -7.42 12.68 -10.72
C VAL A 35 -7.00 11.68 -9.64
N VAL A 36 -5.73 11.27 -9.67
CA VAL A 36 -5.15 10.29 -8.75
C VAL A 36 -4.10 10.96 -7.88
N TYR A 37 -4.22 10.83 -6.56
CA TYR A 37 -3.18 11.23 -5.61
C TYR A 37 -2.49 9.98 -5.07
N SER A 38 -1.17 9.88 -5.25
CA SER A 38 -0.44 8.63 -4.98
C SER A 38 0.84 8.86 -4.17
N PRO A 39 1.12 7.97 -3.19
CA PRO A 39 2.39 7.96 -2.45
C PRO A 39 3.51 7.18 -3.19
N HIS A 40 3.20 6.56 -4.32
CA HIS A 40 4.16 5.77 -5.10
C HIS A 40 5.11 6.66 -5.90
N ASP A 41 6.27 6.11 -6.22
CA ASP A 41 7.24 6.80 -7.07
C ASP A 41 6.67 7.11 -8.46
N ALA A 42 7.11 8.22 -9.03
CA ALA A 42 6.58 8.75 -10.28
C ALA A 42 6.67 7.77 -11.45
N ASP A 43 7.77 7.04 -11.57
CA ASP A 43 8.02 6.21 -12.75
C ASP A 43 7.05 5.03 -12.87
N PRO A 44 6.82 4.19 -11.83
CA PRO A 44 5.85 3.10 -11.91
C PRO A 44 4.42 3.60 -12.13
N LEU A 45 4.01 4.65 -11.41
CA LEU A 45 2.66 5.21 -11.55
C LEU A 45 2.44 5.79 -12.95
N ASN A 46 3.37 6.60 -13.45
CA ASN A 46 3.26 7.18 -14.79
C ASN A 46 3.24 6.10 -15.89
N ALA A 47 3.98 5.01 -15.72
CA ALA A 47 3.92 3.88 -16.66
C ALA A 47 2.52 3.25 -16.68
N GLY A 48 1.91 3.01 -15.52
CA GLY A 48 0.54 2.50 -15.39
C GLY A 48 -0.50 3.46 -15.99
N VAL A 49 -0.39 4.75 -15.66
CA VAL A 49 -1.27 5.81 -16.21
C VAL A 49 -1.17 5.89 -17.73
N ASN A 50 0.03 5.81 -18.30
CA ASN A 50 0.22 5.82 -19.76
C ASN A 50 -0.43 4.60 -20.43
N LEU A 51 -0.23 3.39 -19.88
CA LEU A 51 -0.86 2.17 -20.38
C LEU A 51 -2.39 2.25 -20.30
N PHE A 52 -2.91 2.83 -19.21
CA PHE A 52 -4.35 3.04 -19.06
C PHE A 52 -4.88 3.99 -20.14
N MET A 53 -4.24 5.15 -20.36
CA MET A 53 -4.65 6.10 -21.39
C MET A 53 -4.45 5.57 -22.83
N GLU A 54 -3.48 4.68 -23.06
CA GLU A 54 -3.37 3.96 -24.33
C GLU A 54 -4.57 3.04 -24.56
N LYS A 55 -5.04 2.36 -23.52
CA LYS A 55 -6.22 1.49 -23.59
C LYS A 55 -7.53 2.29 -23.70
N TYR A 56 -7.63 3.41 -23.01
CA TYR A 56 -8.81 4.28 -22.94
C TYR A 56 -8.49 5.69 -23.47
N PRO A 57 -8.43 5.86 -24.82
CA PRO A 57 -7.83 7.06 -25.43
C PRO A 57 -8.62 8.35 -25.21
N ASN A 58 -9.87 8.26 -24.78
CA ASN A 58 -10.74 9.40 -24.49
C ASN A 58 -10.86 9.72 -23.00
N VAL A 59 -10.06 9.03 -22.14
CA VAL A 59 -9.95 9.31 -20.72
C VAL A 59 -8.60 9.97 -20.43
N THR A 60 -8.60 11.06 -19.67
CA THR A 60 -7.39 11.74 -19.22
C THR A 60 -7.15 11.42 -17.75
N VAL A 61 -5.94 10.97 -17.38
CA VAL A 61 -5.53 10.77 -16.00
C VAL A 61 -4.53 11.81 -15.60
N GLN A 62 -4.76 12.47 -14.46
CA GLN A 62 -3.82 13.39 -13.82
C GLN A 62 -3.33 12.77 -12.52
N ALA A 63 -2.02 12.56 -12.40
CA ALA A 63 -1.40 12.01 -11.22
C ALA A 63 -0.67 13.09 -10.44
N GLU A 64 -0.94 13.14 -9.12
CA GLU A 64 -0.27 14.01 -8.15
C GLU A 64 0.43 13.14 -7.11
N PHE A 65 1.65 13.52 -6.75
CA PHE A 65 2.45 12.74 -5.79
C PHE A 65 2.35 13.32 -4.40
N THR A 66 1.84 12.50 -3.46
CA THR A 66 1.60 12.93 -2.07
C THR A 66 1.62 11.71 -1.15
N GLY A 67 1.74 11.91 0.17
CA GLY A 67 1.63 10.80 1.14
C GLY A 67 0.24 10.20 1.21
N SER A 68 0.12 8.95 1.62
CA SER A 68 -1.14 8.20 1.70
C SER A 68 -2.23 8.95 2.48
N SER A 69 -1.88 9.56 3.60
CA SER A 69 -2.85 10.31 4.42
C SER A 69 -3.43 11.51 3.67
N ALA A 70 -2.59 12.27 2.96
CA ALA A 70 -3.05 13.42 2.16
C ALA A 70 -3.89 12.99 0.96
N GLY A 71 -3.57 11.87 0.31
CA GLY A 71 -4.39 11.28 -0.76
C GLY A 71 -5.78 10.92 -0.27
N ILE A 72 -5.88 10.20 0.84
CA ILE A 72 -7.18 9.81 1.45
C ILE A 72 -7.99 11.04 1.87
N GLU A 73 -7.37 12.04 2.51
CA GLU A 73 -8.03 13.29 2.88
C GLU A 73 -8.57 14.03 1.65
N SER A 74 -7.82 14.05 0.55
CA SER A 74 -8.22 14.69 -0.70
C SER A 74 -9.41 13.98 -1.35
N VAL A 75 -9.45 12.65 -1.34
CA VAL A 75 -10.61 11.86 -1.79
C VAL A 75 -11.84 12.22 -0.95
N LEU A 76 -11.73 12.20 0.36
CA LEU A 76 -12.84 12.53 1.27
C LEU A 76 -13.35 13.97 1.07
N ALA A 77 -12.44 14.90 0.75
CA ALA A 77 -12.78 16.30 0.43
C ALA A 77 -13.33 16.48 -1.00
N GLY A 78 -13.27 15.45 -1.86
CA GLY A 78 -13.70 15.52 -3.26
C GLY A 78 -12.74 16.35 -4.13
N GLN A 79 -11.45 16.36 -3.79
CA GLN A 79 -10.39 17.06 -4.55
C GLN A 79 -9.73 16.15 -5.56
N CYS A 80 -9.82 14.84 -5.40
CA CYS A 80 -9.41 13.82 -6.37
C CYS A 80 -10.42 12.67 -6.38
N ASP A 81 -10.36 11.86 -7.41
CA ASP A 81 -11.26 10.71 -7.60
C ASP A 81 -10.73 9.47 -6.89
N VAL A 82 -9.40 9.29 -6.91
CA VAL A 82 -8.71 8.16 -6.31
C VAL A 82 -7.55 8.67 -5.46
N GLY A 83 -7.45 8.13 -4.24
CA GLY A 83 -6.30 8.32 -3.35
C GLY A 83 -5.60 6.99 -3.10
N ASP A 84 -4.39 6.82 -3.66
CA ASP A 84 -3.61 5.63 -3.39
C ASP A 84 -3.06 5.64 -1.98
N SER A 85 -3.06 4.47 -1.37
CA SER A 85 -2.56 4.29 -0.01
C SER A 85 -1.68 3.06 0.10
N SER A 86 -0.57 3.22 0.79
CA SER A 86 0.37 2.14 1.15
C SER A 86 0.06 1.54 2.52
N ARG A 87 -1.18 1.66 2.97
CA ARG A 87 -1.74 1.05 4.20
C ARG A 87 -3.24 0.83 4.04
N ALA A 88 -3.82 0.01 4.88
CA ALA A 88 -5.27 -0.07 5.04
C ALA A 88 -5.87 1.30 5.44
N LEU A 89 -7.13 1.51 5.11
CA LEU A 89 -7.87 2.67 5.59
C LEU A 89 -8.19 2.52 7.09
N LYS A 90 -8.03 3.61 7.82
CA LYS A 90 -8.42 3.68 9.23
C LYS A 90 -9.93 3.66 9.38
N ASP A 91 -10.42 3.23 10.55
CA ASP A 91 -11.86 3.17 10.84
C ASP A 91 -12.55 4.53 10.72
N ASP A 92 -11.87 5.61 11.11
CA ASP A 92 -12.41 6.96 10.98
C ASP A 92 -12.46 7.47 9.53
N GLU A 93 -11.54 7.01 8.66
CA GLU A 93 -11.55 7.29 7.22
C GLU A 93 -12.72 6.56 6.54
N LYS A 94 -12.92 5.27 6.87
CA LYS A 94 -14.07 4.45 6.43
C LYS A 94 -15.40 5.05 6.92
N ALA A 95 -15.46 5.50 8.17
CA ALA A 95 -16.64 6.13 8.74
C ALA A 95 -16.99 7.47 8.05
N LYS A 96 -16.03 8.16 7.45
CA LYS A 96 -16.24 9.38 6.65
C LYS A 96 -16.65 9.08 5.19
N GLY A 97 -16.73 7.80 4.80
CA GLY A 97 -17.19 7.35 3.49
C GLY A 97 -16.08 6.99 2.51
N ALA A 98 -14.83 6.84 2.97
CA ALA A 98 -13.79 6.25 2.13
C ALA A 98 -14.02 4.74 1.97
N VAL A 99 -13.92 4.25 0.74
CA VAL A 99 -14.02 2.84 0.38
C VAL A 99 -12.65 2.31 0.00
N GLU A 100 -12.34 1.12 0.48
CA GLU A 100 -11.05 0.47 0.33
C GLU A 100 -11.09 -0.54 -0.82
N ASN A 101 -10.38 -0.22 -1.91
CA ASN A 101 -10.20 -1.12 -3.04
C ASN A 101 -8.76 -1.65 -2.99
N ILE A 102 -8.58 -2.89 -2.52
CA ILE A 102 -7.26 -3.51 -2.39
C ILE A 102 -6.79 -3.97 -3.77
N VAL A 103 -5.63 -3.46 -4.20
CA VAL A 103 -5.05 -3.77 -5.51
C VAL A 103 -3.88 -4.74 -5.44
N ALA A 104 -3.16 -4.76 -4.30
CA ALA A 104 -2.04 -5.66 -4.07
C ALA A 104 -1.78 -5.84 -2.58
N ILE A 105 -0.99 -6.86 -2.24
CA ILE A 105 -0.38 -7.03 -0.90
C ILE A 105 1.14 -6.88 -1.07
N ASP A 106 1.72 -6.00 -0.29
CA ASP A 106 3.15 -5.72 -0.25
C ASP A 106 3.76 -6.10 1.10
N GLY A 107 5.06 -6.40 1.10
CA GLY A 107 5.84 -6.63 2.32
C GLY A 107 6.62 -5.38 2.71
N ILE A 108 6.70 -5.10 4.01
CA ILE A 108 7.60 -4.07 4.54
C ILE A 108 8.87 -4.77 4.99
N ALA A 109 9.96 -4.58 4.23
CA ALA A 109 11.27 -5.11 4.60
C ALA A 109 11.93 -4.20 5.64
N VAL A 110 12.46 -4.80 6.71
CA VAL A 110 13.37 -4.13 7.64
C VAL A 110 14.77 -4.24 7.10
N VAL A 111 15.44 -3.10 6.94
CA VAL A 111 16.77 -3.01 6.32
C VAL A 111 17.77 -2.39 7.27
N VAL A 112 19.01 -2.88 7.21
CA VAL A 112 20.15 -2.39 7.98
C VAL A 112 21.31 -2.06 7.06
N ASP A 113 22.30 -1.32 7.55
CA ASP A 113 23.51 -1.08 6.79
C ASP A 113 24.22 -2.42 6.44
N PRO A 114 24.89 -2.50 5.27
CA PRO A 114 25.44 -3.78 4.79
C PRO A 114 26.50 -4.40 5.70
N SER A 115 27.14 -3.60 6.56
CA SER A 115 28.18 -4.07 7.48
C SER A 115 27.61 -4.59 8.82
N ASN A 116 26.30 -4.45 9.05
CA ASN A 116 25.66 -4.92 10.28
C ASN A 116 25.72 -6.44 10.39
N ALA A 117 26.15 -6.96 11.53
CA ALA A 117 26.32 -8.39 11.77
C ALA A 117 25.00 -9.14 12.05
N VAL A 118 23.89 -8.40 12.32
CA VAL A 118 22.60 -9.01 12.66
C VAL A 118 21.90 -9.48 11.38
N ASP A 119 21.51 -10.74 11.33
CA ASP A 119 20.81 -11.35 10.18
C ASP A 119 19.29 -11.47 10.39
N GLY A 120 18.84 -11.34 11.63
CA GLY A 120 17.42 -11.42 11.99
C GLY A 120 17.12 -10.75 13.32
N LEU A 121 15.87 -10.36 13.50
CA LEU A 121 15.32 -9.77 14.72
C LEU A 121 14.01 -10.48 15.04
N SER A 122 13.70 -10.64 16.33
CA SER A 122 12.34 -10.98 16.74
C SER A 122 11.43 -9.76 16.62
N LYS A 123 10.12 -9.99 16.60
CA LYS A 123 9.13 -8.90 16.68
C LYS A 123 9.34 -8.03 17.92
N ASP A 124 9.66 -8.65 19.05
CA ASP A 124 9.91 -7.94 20.32
C ASP A 124 11.19 -7.08 20.25
N ASP A 125 12.27 -7.60 19.64
CA ASP A 125 13.50 -6.82 19.41
C ASP A 125 13.22 -5.61 18.53
N LEU A 126 12.51 -5.82 17.42
CA LEU A 126 12.16 -4.76 16.49
C LEU A 126 11.29 -3.69 17.18
N THR A 127 10.29 -4.12 17.96
CA THR A 127 9.46 -3.21 18.76
C THR A 127 10.30 -2.42 19.75
N GLY A 128 11.21 -3.09 20.48
CA GLY A 128 12.09 -2.44 21.45
C GLY A 128 13.09 -1.47 20.82
N ILE A 129 13.53 -1.71 19.58
CA ILE A 129 14.38 -0.78 18.85
C ILE A 129 13.60 0.49 18.51
N TYR A 130 12.37 0.34 17.99
CA TYR A 130 11.59 1.48 17.53
C TYR A 130 10.91 2.27 18.66
N ASP A 131 10.61 1.65 19.81
CA ASP A 131 10.13 2.39 21.01
C ASP A 131 11.26 3.02 21.83
N GLY A 132 12.52 2.68 21.50
CA GLY A 132 13.73 3.21 22.11
C GLY A 132 14.14 2.52 23.41
N SER A 133 13.56 1.38 23.77
CA SER A 133 14.00 0.56 24.90
C SER A 133 15.28 -0.23 24.59
N ILE A 134 15.53 -0.56 23.32
CA ILE A 134 16.78 -1.15 22.81
C ILE A 134 17.49 -0.11 21.94
N THR A 135 18.69 0.31 22.37
CA THR A 135 19.45 1.38 21.71
C THR A 135 20.84 0.97 21.24
N ASN A 136 21.21 -0.27 21.44
CA ASN A 136 22.51 -0.78 21.06
C ASN A 136 22.39 -2.17 20.42
N TRP A 137 23.06 -2.37 19.28
CA TRP A 137 23.00 -3.62 18.53
C TRP A 137 23.47 -4.85 19.32
N LYS A 138 24.38 -4.68 20.33
CA LYS A 138 24.81 -5.79 21.18
C LYS A 138 23.66 -6.45 21.96
N ASP A 139 22.61 -5.69 22.24
CA ASP A 139 21.46 -6.17 23.04
C ASP A 139 20.58 -7.15 22.23
N VAL A 140 20.77 -7.18 20.90
CA VAL A 140 20.11 -8.09 19.94
C VAL A 140 21.11 -8.95 19.16
N GLY A 141 22.27 -9.22 19.74
CA GLY A 141 23.26 -10.14 19.17
C GLY A 141 24.22 -9.53 18.15
N GLY A 142 24.19 -8.23 17.94
CA GLY A 142 25.09 -7.51 17.06
C GLY A 142 26.34 -6.98 17.74
N SER A 143 27.05 -6.08 17.06
CA SER A 143 28.25 -5.40 17.56
C SER A 143 27.89 -4.37 18.64
N ASP A 144 28.87 -4.02 19.51
CA ASP A 144 28.68 -2.92 20.47
C ASP A 144 28.70 -1.56 19.74
N MET A 145 27.53 -1.19 19.21
CA MET A 145 27.31 0.02 18.41
C MET A 145 25.91 0.57 18.65
N PRO A 146 25.74 1.89 18.80
CA PRO A 146 24.43 2.50 18.91
C PRO A 146 23.57 2.25 17.68
N ILE A 147 22.26 2.07 17.88
CA ILE A 147 21.27 1.94 16.81
C ILE A 147 20.82 3.34 16.34
N VAL A 148 20.84 3.58 15.04
CA VAL A 148 20.31 4.80 14.42
C VAL A 148 19.00 4.46 13.72
N VAL A 149 17.87 4.80 14.34
CA VAL A 149 16.53 4.48 13.85
C VAL A 149 16.12 5.48 12.78
N VAL A 150 15.88 4.98 11.58
CA VAL A 150 15.46 5.77 10.40
C VAL A 150 14.02 5.41 10.06
N GLY A 151 13.18 6.41 9.85
CA GLY A 151 11.80 6.22 9.46
C GLY A 151 11.33 7.21 8.40
N ARG A 152 10.06 7.17 8.13
CA ARG A 152 9.37 8.03 7.18
C ARG A 152 8.63 9.17 7.92
N GLU A 153 8.25 10.20 7.17
CA GLU A 153 7.37 11.29 7.62
C GLU A 153 5.99 10.79 8.08
N ALA A 154 5.32 11.57 8.92
CA ALA A 154 4.03 11.19 9.53
C ALA A 154 2.90 10.89 8.53
N GLY A 155 2.93 11.46 7.31
CA GLY A 155 1.95 11.21 6.24
C GLY A 155 2.17 9.94 5.44
N SER A 156 3.30 9.24 5.65
CA SER A 156 3.65 8.02 4.93
C SER A 156 2.74 6.85 5.30
N GLY A 157 2.15 6.21 4.27
CA GLY A 157 1.39 4.98 4.47
C GLY A 157 2.27 3.82 4.92
N THR A 158 3.52 3.74 4.45
CA THR A 158 4.47 2.71 4.89
C THR A 158 4.77 2.84 6.38
N ARG A 159 4.98 4.08 6.89
CA ARG A 159 5.12 4.34 8.33
C ARG A 159 3.86 3.92 9.09
N GLY A 160 2.68 4.34 8.62
CA GLY A 160 1.43 4.01 9.28
C GLY A 160 1.20 2.50 9.41
N ALA A 161 1.42 1.75 8.32
CA ALA A 161 1.32 0.28 8.35
C ALA A 161 2.37 -0.36 9.27
N PHE A 162 3.61 0.11 9.24
CA PHE A 162 4.70 -0.41 10.07
C PHE A 162 4.40 -0.21 11.56
N GLU A 163 4.03 1.00 11.95
CA GLU A 163 3.69 1.34 13.33
C GLU A 163 2.46 0.56 13.84
N GLU A 164 1.41 0.44 13.01
CA GLU A 164 0.19 -0.33 13.34
C GLU A 164 0.49 -1.82 13.56
N LEU A 165 1.26 -2.44 12.65
CA LEU A 165 1.61 -3.87 12.74
C LEU A 165 2.48 -4.21 13.96
N LEU A 166 3.24 -3.24 14.45
CA LEU A 166 4.03 -3.35 15.68
C LEU A 166 3.28 -2.88 16.94
N GLY A 167 2.11 -2.22 16.79
CA GLY A 167 1.39 -1.61 17.91
C GLY A 167 2.12 -0.39 18.50
N LEU A 168 2.80 0.38 17.65
CA LEU A 168 3.65 1.51 18.02
C LEU A 168 3.17 2.84 17.43
N GLU A 169 1.87 2.98 17.11
CA GLU A 169 1.34 4.22 16.57
C GLU A 169 1.70 5.41 17.46
N ASP A 170 2.35 6.42 16.87
CA ASP A 170 2.86 7.62 17.53
C ASP A 170 3.89 7.37 18.67
N ALA A 171 4.36 6.13 18.85
CA ALA A 171 5.30 5.77 19.93
C ALA A 171 6.75 5.62 19.45
N CYS A 172 6.99 5.49 18.15
CA CYS A 172 8.32 5.29 17.59
C CYS A 172 9.28 6.45 17.88
N LYS A 173 10.57 6.12 18.14
CA LYS A 173 11.66 7.07 18.44
C LYS A 173 12.63 7.15 17.27
N TYR A 174 12.27 7.88 16.24
CA TYR A 174 13.13 8.08 15.07
C TYR A 174 14.30 9.05 15.36
N ALA A 175 15.50 8.67 14.94
CA ALA A 175 16.65 9.57 14.88
C ALA A 175 16.60 10.45 13.62
N ASN A 176 16.03 9.92 12.54
CA ASN A 176 15.78 10.63 11.28
C ASN A 176 14.40 10.26 10.73
N GLU A 177 13.64 11.26 10.30
CA GLU A 177 12.41 11.10 9.54
C GLU A 177 12.62 11.65 8.12
N LEU A 178 12.33 10.84 7.10
CA LEU A 178 12.65 11.14 5.71
C LEU A 178 11.36 11.09 4.86
N ASP A 179 11.35 11.86 3.78
CA ASP A 179 10.18 12.12 2.93
C ASP A 179 9.98 11.12 1.80
N SER A 180 10.92 10.18 1.61
CA SER A 180 10.81 9.19 0.55
C SER A 180 11.45 7.85 0.93
N THR A 181 10.99 6.77 0.29
CA THR A 181 11.56 5.43 0.43
C THR A 181 13.02 5.39 -0.02
N GLY A 182 13.34 6.05 -1.14
CA GLY A 182 14.70 6.15 -1.64
C GLY A 182 15.64 6.90 -0.67
N ALA A 183 15.15 7.92 0.04
CA ALA A 183 15.93 8.62 1.07
C ALA A 183 16.22 7.70 2.28
N VAL A 184 15.27 6.86 2.70
CA VAL A 184 15.51 5.84 3.75
C VAL A 184 16.58 4.85 3.29
N MET A 185 16.49 4.30 2.08
CA MET A 185 17.48 3.40 1.51
C MET A 185 18.88 4.02 1.51
N ALA A 186 19.02 5.23 0.96
CA ALA A 186 20.30 5.94 0.89
C ALA A 186 20.86 6.25 2.29
N LYS A 187 20.01 6.61 3.24
CA LYS A 187 20.44 6.89 4.63
C LYS A 187 20.93 5.62 5.31
N VAL A 188 20.20 4.52 5.19
CA VAL A 188 20.60 3.23 5.79
C VAL A 188 21.89 2.73 5.13
N ALA A 189 22.00 2.75 3.82
CA ALA A 189 23.21 2.32 3.10
C ALA A 189 24.49 3.07 3.52
N SER A 190 24.35 4.35 3.89
CA SER A 190 25.50 5.22 4.20
C SER A 190 25.77 5.43 5.68
N THR A 191 24.96 4.88 6.58
CA THR A 191 25.07 5.16 8.03
C THR A 191 25.29 3.85 8.81
N PRO A 192 26.52 3.55 9.27
CA PRO A 192 26.78 2.39 10.11
C PRO A 192 25.89 2.36 11.36
N GLY A 193 25.33 1.20 11.67
CA GLY A 193 24.43 0.99 12.80
C GLY A 193 23.00 1.47 12.57
N SER A 194 22.66 1.89 11.37
CA SER A 194 21.29 2.28 11.04
C SER A 194 20.37 1.08 10.80
N ILE A 195 19.09 1.31 11.08
CA ILE A 195 17.96 0.44 10.76
C ILE A 195 16.85 1.30 10.16
N GLY A 196 16.17 0.80 9.15
CA GLY A 196 15.03 1.44 8.52
C GLY A 196 14.03 0.40 8.01
N TYR A 197 12.94 0.86 7.45
CA TYR A 197 11.94 0.02 6.81
C TYR A 197 11.52 0.62 5.46
N VAL A 198 11.31 -0.24 4.49
CA VAL A 198 10.97 0.12 3.11
C VAL A 198 10.00 -0.91 2.52
N SER A 199 9.34 -0.60 1.40
CA SER A 199 8.62 -1.60 0.61
C SER A 199 9.61 -2.65 0.08
N LEU A 200 9.20 -3.91 0.03
CA LEU A 200 10.09 -5.01 -0.38
C LEU A 200 10.57 -4.87 -1.82
N ASP A 201 9.74 -4.31 -2.69
CA ASP A 201 10.01 -4.14 -4.12
C ASP A 201 11.20 -3.22 -4.45
N VAL A 202 11.58 -2.33 -3.51
CA VAL A 202 12.70 -1.39 -3.69
C VAL A 202 14.02 -1.87 -3.07
N VAL A 203 14.02 -3.02 -2.40
CA VAL A 203 15.23 -3.53 -1.74
C VAL A 203 16.25 -3.98 -2.79
N ASP A 204 17.46 -3.46 -2.68
CA ASP A 204 18.61 -3.79 -3.53
C ASP A 204 19.86 -4.12 -2.72
N ASP A 205 20.96 -4.39 -3.39
CA ASP A 205 22.24 -4.78 -2.78
C ASP A 205 22.92 -3.66 -1.96
N THR A 206 22.36 -2.45 -1.93
CA THR A 206 22.92 -1.32 -1.15
C THR A 206 22.62 -1.39 0.33
N VAL A 207 21.62 -2.19 0.73
CA VAL A 207 21.22 -2.45 2.12
C VAL A 207 21.11 -3.95 2.36
N LYS A 208 21.05 -4.36 3.62
CA LYS A 208 20.78 -5.73 4.01
C LYS A 208 19.39 -5.84 4.63
N ALA A 209 18.50 -6.61 4.00
CA ALA A 209 17.23 -6.98 4.61
C ALA A 209 17.46 -8.06 5.69
N VAL A 210 16.78 -7.91 6.84
CA VAL A 210 16.87 -8.85 7.96
C VAL A 210 15.62 -9.72 8.06
N LYS A 211 15.78 -10.95 8.56
CA LYS A 211 14.67 -11.85 8.89
C LYS A 211 13.90 -11.32 10.09
N LEU A 212 12.61 -11.58 10.13
CA LEU A 212 11.76 -11.30 11.27
C LEU A 212 11.17 -12.62 11.80
N ASP A 213 11.39 -12.92 13.08
CA ASP A 213 11.00 -14.20 13.68
C ASP A 213 11.47 -15.40 12.84
N ASP A 214 12.72 -15.35 12.34
CA ASP A 214 13.36 -16.32 11.45
C ASP A 214 12.74 -16.43 10.03
N VAL A 215 11.79 -15.57 9.68
CA VAL A 215 11.14 -15.53 8.35
C VAL A 215 11.78 -14.46 7.47
N GLU A 216 12.21 -14.85 6.28
CA GLU A 216 12.75 -13.93 5.27
C GLU A 216 11.66 -13.04 4.64
N PRO A 217 11.95 -11.76 4.36
CA PRO A 217 11.05 -10.89 3.60
C PRO A 217 11.07 -11.29 2.10
N THR A 218 10.24 -12.24 1.74
CA THR A 218 10.11 -12.73 0.35
C THR A 218 8.65 -12.72 -0.08
N GLU A 219 8.43 -12.59 -1.38
CA GLU A 219 7.08 -12.67 -1.96
C GLU A 219 6.37 -13.98 -1.58
N GLU A 220 7.10 -15.10 -1.53
CA GLU A 220 6.55 -16.40 -1.13
C GLU A 220 6.05 -16.38 0.31
N ASN A 221 6.84 -15.84 1.25
CA ASN A 221 6.47 -15.76 2.66
C ASN A 221 5.34 -14.77 2.92
N ILE A 222 5.26 -13.68 2.13
CA ILE A 222 4.14 -12.73 2.18
C ILE A 222 2.86 -13.42 1.69
N LYS A 223 2.89 -14.10 0.54
CA LYS A 223 1.76 -14.86 0.01
C LYS A 223 1.30 -15.99 0.94
N ALA A 224 2.23 -16.63 1.63
CA ALA A 224 1.93 -17.65 2.61
C ALA A 224 1.39 -17.09 3.94
N GLY A 225 1.45 -15.77 4.16
CA GLY A 225 1.06 -15.14 5.42
C GLY A 225 2.00 -15.42 6.59
N SER A 226 3.22 -15.92 6.32
CA SER A 226 4.23 -16.23 7.35
C SER A 226 5.08 -15.01 7.72
N TYR A 227 5.22 -14.03 6.82
CA TYR A 227 5.90 -12.77 7.10
C TYR A 227 4.89 -11.73 7.59
N PHE A 228 5.01 -11.31 8.86
CA PHE A 228 3.97 -10.53 9.51
C PHE A 228 3.92 -9.05 9.11
N LEU A 229 5.03 -8.46 8.62
CA LEU A 229 5.04 -7.10 8.12
C LEU A 229 4.55 -7.05 6.66
N SER A 230 3.28 -7.39 6.45
CA SER A 230 2.60 -7.27 5.17
C SER A 230 1.41 -6.31 5.27
N ARG A 231 1.12 -5.61 4.20
CA ARG A 231 0.12 -4.55 4.12
C ARG A 231 -0.59 -4.54 2.78
N PRO A 232 -1.83 -4.03 2.69
CA PRO A 232 -2.46 -3.78 1.41
C PRO A 232 -1.93 -2.50 0.75
N PHE A 233 -1.84 -2.52 -0.57
CA PHE A 233 -1.93 -1.33 -1.40
C PHE A 233 -3.38 -1.11 -1.79
N VAL A 234 -3.86 0.10 -1.60
CA VAL A 234 -5.27 0.46 -1.69
C VAL A 234 -5.45 1.63 -2.64
N MET A 235 -6.45 1.54 -3.49
CA MET A 235 -7.04 2.69 -4.19
C MET A 235 -8.28 3.10 -3.41
N ALA A 236 -8.21 4.21 -2.68
CA ALA A 236 -9.33 4.73 -1.93
C ALA A 236 -10.24 5.58 -2.82
N THR A 237 -11.56 5.36 -2.72
CA THR A 237 -12.58 6.16 -3.39
C THR A 237 -13.56 6.74 -2.37
N LYS A 238 -14.32 7.76 -2.74
CA LYS A 238 -15.42 8.29 -1.92
C LYS A 238 -16.73 7.62 -2.31
N GLY A 239 -17.16 6.67 -1.51
CA GLY A 239 -18.27 5.79 -1.83
C GLY A 239 -17.86 4.62 -2.76
N GLU A 240 -18.82 3.78 -3.05
CA GLU A 240 -18.62 2.61 -3.92
C GLU A 240 -18.24 3.04 -5.35
N ILE A 241 -17.47 2.20 -6.01
CA ILE A 241 -17.12 2.38 -7.42
C ILE A 241 -18.42 2.37 -8.22
N SER A 242 -18.66 3.42 -9.01
CA SER A 242 -19.77 3.49 -9.96
C SER A 242 -19.34 2.93 -11.31
N GLU A 243 -20.33 2.66 -12.22
CA GLU A 243 -20.03 2.25 -13.60
C GLU A 243 -19.04 3.19 -14.32
N GLN A 244 -18.97 4.47 -13.92
CA GLN A 244 -18.00 5.42 -14.46
C GLN A 244 -16.59 5.23 -13.92
N ASN A 245 -16.45 4.53 -12.80
CA ASN A 245 -15.17 4.30 -12.11
C ASN A 245 -14.72 2.82 -12.21
N GLU A 246 -15.47 1.97 -12.90
CA GLU A 246 -15.12 0.55 -13.15
C GLU A 246 -14.12 0.38 -14.32
N LEU A 247 -13.41 1.43 -14.68
CA LEU A 247 -12.41 1.41 -15.76
C LEU A 247 -11.11 0.76 -15.33
#